data_dfef62f38cd9d2d8670ce1d8a1879e7d
#
_entry.id   dfef62f38cd9d2d8670ce1d8a1879e7d
#
_cell.length_a   1.000
_cell.length_b   1.000
_cell.length_c   1.000
_cell.angle_alpha   90.00
_cell.angle_beta   90.00
_cell.angle_gamma   90.00
#
_symmetry.space_group_name_H-M   'P 1'
#
loop_
_entity.id
_entity.type
_entity.pdbx_description
1 polymer ?
#
loop_
_entity_poly.entity_id
_entity_poly.type
_entity_poly.pdbx_seq_one_letter_code
_entity_poly.pdbx_strand_id
1 'polypeptide(L)'
;MDISDKIANGGRVSEAEALALFDAPLFELGRMADARRRSLDPSGEAGYIVNRMVNYSNVCKAMCAFCAYHAKAGKISPYTLSDDEILRLCGDAVERGGVQLMLQGGLHPDFRLEWAEGLLRRIKAAYPELWLHVFSPSEIVWFARGAGIAIADCVRRLKDAGADSVPG
;
A
#
# COMPACT_ATOMS: atom_id res chain seq x y z
N MET A 1 12.82 28.92 21.84
CA MET A 1 12.87 28.83 20.36
C MET A 1 11.45 28.58 19.91
N ASP A 2 10.94 29.45 19.05
CA ASP A 2 9.59 29.31 18.49
C ASP A 2 9.50 28.01 17.68
N ILE A 3 8.30 27.38 17.62
CA ILE A 3 8.05 26.17 16.84
C ILE A 3 8.41 26.41 15.36
N SER A 4 8.08 27.59 14.85
CA SER A 4 8.42 27.98 13.47
C SER A 4 9.93 27.96 13.21
N ASP A 5 10.73 28.58 14.10
CA ASP A 5 12.19 28.57 14.02
C ASP A 5 12.76 27.16 14.11
N LYS A 6 12.18 26.34 14.97
CA LYS A 6 12.60 24.95 15.14
C LYS A 6 12.39 24.15 13.85
N ILE A 7 11.23 24.28 13.23
CA ILE A 7 10.88 23.61 11.95
C ILE A 7 11.78 24.11 10.82
N ALA A 8 11.99 25.44 10.73
CA ALA A 8 12.85 26.03 9.70
C ALA A 8 14.29 25.51 9.78
N ASN A 9 14.81 25.31 10.99
CA ASN A 9 16.15 24.75 11.25
C ASN A 9 16.21 23.21 11.21
N GLY A 10 15.15 22.54 10.78
CA GLY A 10 15.11 21.09 10.64
C GLY A 10 14.92 20.31 11.93
N GLY A 11 14.59 20.99 13.03
CA GLY A 11 14.30 20.36 14.30
C GLY A 11 13.02 19.52 14.28
N ARG A 12 13.03 18.40 14.98
CA ARG A 12 11.86 17.53 15.14
C ARG A 12 10.91 18.12 16.18
N VAL A 13 9.63 18.29 15.82
CA VAL A 13 8.57 18.71 16.75
C VAL A 13 8.29 17.62 17.78
N SER A 14 8.06 18.01 19.03
CA SER A 14 7.56 17.13 20.09
C SER A 14 6.06 16.93 19.96
N GLU A 15 5.50 16.00 20.74
CA GLU A 15 4.07 15.73 20.76
C GLU A 15 3.26 16.98 21.19
N ALA A 16 3.71 17.69 22.24
CA ALA A 16 3.07 18.91 22.71
C ALA A 16 3.10 20.04 21.65
N GLU A 17 4.23 20.20 20.96
CA GLU A 17 4.37 21.16 19.86
C GLU A 17 3.50 20.77 18.66
N ALA A 18 3.41 19.47 18.34
CA ALA A 18 2.54 18.99 17.27
C ALA A 18 1.04 19.28 17.59
N LEU A 19 0.62 19.08 18.83
CA LEU A 19 -0.74 19.45 19.26
C LEU A 19 -0.99 20.96 19.15
N ALA A 20 -0.04 21.79 19.56
CA ALA A 20 -0.15 23.24 19.43
C ALA A 20 -0.27 23.71 17.98
N LEU A 21 0.29 22.98 17.02
CA LEU A 21 0.17 23.30 15.59
C LEU A 21 -1.26 23.15 15.05
N PHE A 22 -2.15 22.40 15.69
CA PHE A 22 -3.57 22.35 15.30
C PHE A 22 -4.31 23.67 15.51
N ASP A 23 -3.83 24.51 16.44
CA ASP A 23 -4.39 25.84 16.69
C ASP A 23 -3.73 26.94 15.84
N ALA A 24 -2.69 26.59 15.08
CA ALA A 24 -2.00 27.54 14.22
C ALA A 24 -2.87 27.94 13.01
N PRO A 25 -2.82 29.21 12.55
CA PRO A 25 -3.50 29.62 11.33
C PRO A 25 -3.05 28.77 10.13
N LEU A 26 -4.01 28.26 9.35
CA LEU A 26 -3.77 27.30 8.26
C LEU A 26 -2.68 27.80 7.26
N PHE A 27 -2.73 29.09 6.91
CA PHE A 27 -1.74 29.65 5.97
C PHE A 27 -0.34 29.75 6.56
N GLU A 28 -0.20 29.94 7.86
CA GLU A 28 1.10 29.93 8.55
C GLU A 28 1.65 28.53 8.62
N LEU A 29 0.81 27.56 8.98
CA LEU A 29 1.16 26.15 8.96
C LEU A 29 1.60 25.71 7.54
N GLY A 30 0.86 26.11 6.51
CA GLY A 30 1.21 25.84 5.12
C GLY A 30 2.57 26.43 4.70
N ARG A 31 2.87 27.67 5.12
CA ARG A 31 4.18 28.29 4.86
C ARG A 31 5.32 27.56 5.57
N MET A 32 5.14 27.15 6.81
CA MET A 32 6.13 26.35 7.54
C MET A 32 6.39 25.00 6.85
N ALA A 33 5.32 24.30 6.45
CA ALA A 33 5.40 23.03 5.73
C ALA A 33 6.12 23.17 4.38
N ASP A 34 5.78 24.21 3.59
CA ASP A 34 6.43 24.46 2.29
C ASP A 34 7.91 24.86 2.44
N ALA A 35 8.25 25.70 3.41
CA ALA A 35 9.62 26.03 3.72
C ALA A 35 10.43 24.78 4.10
N ARG A 36 9.85 23.89 4.91
CA ARG A 36 10.47 22.63 5.28
C ARG A 36 10.65 21.70 4.08
N ARG A 37 9.63 21.56 3.23
CA ARG A 37 9.72 20.78 2.00
C ARG A 37 10.86 21.27 1.12
N ARG A 38 10.95 22.60 0.88
CA ARG A 38 12.01 23.20 0.05
C ARG A 38 13.41 23.00 0.64
N SER A 39 13.53 22.95 1.96
CA SER A 39 14.81 22.69 2.61
C SER A 39 15.29 21.25 2.43
N LEU A 40 14.35 20.31 2.23
CA LEU A 40 14.63 18.88 1.99
C LEU A 40 14.85 18.58 0.50
N ASP A 41 14.08 19.23 -0.34
CA ASP A 41 14.15 19.10 -1.79
C ASP A 41 14.07 20.48 -2.44
N PRO A 42 15.22 21.11 -2.75
CA PRO A 42 15.27 22.42 -3.37
C PRO A 42 14.93 22.40 -4.87
N SER A 43 14.74 21.25 -5.50
CA SER A 43 14.43 21.15 -6.94
C SER A 43 13.12 21.85 -7.31
N GLY A 44 12.18 21.92 -6.35
CA GLY A 44 10.83 22.44 -6.60
C GLY A 44 9.93 21.46 -7.34
N GLU A 45 10.42 20.26 -7.67
CA GLU A 45 9.65 19.23 -8.34
C GLU A 45 8.77 18.46 -7.34
N ALA A 46 7.67 17.90 -7.82
CA ALA A 46 6.83 16.98 -7.08
C ALA A 46 6.65 15.69 -7.89
N GLY A 47 7.14 14.58 -7.35
CA GLY A 47 6.96 13.27 -7.95
C GLY A 47 5.53 12.76 -7.76
N TYR A 48 5.05 11.99 -8.71
CA TYR A 48 3.81 11.22 -8.60
C TYR A 48 3.98 9.83 -9.19
N ILE A 49 3.15 8.91 -8.74
CA ILE A 49 3.14 7.52 -9.23
C ILE A 49 1.82 7.27 -9.93
N VAL A 50 1.88 6.81 -11.18
CA VAL A 50 0.71 6.26 -11.88
C VAL A 50 0.56 4.81 -11.46
N ASN A 51 -0.41 4.53 -10.60
CA ASN A 51 -0.67 3.19 -10.12
C ASN A 51 -2.05 2.66 -10.52
N ARG A 52 -2.19 1.35 -10.55
CA ARG A 52 -3.46 0.64 -10.61
C ARG A 52 -3.72 -0.07 -9.31
N MET A 53 -4.84 0.24 -8.66
CA MET A 53 -5.33 -0.55 -7.53
C MET A 53 -6.16 -1.74 -8.06
N VAL A 54 -5.83 -2.93 -7.60
CA VAL A 54 -6.58 -4.17 -7.87
C VAL A 54 -6.92 -4.83 -6.55
N ASN A 55 -8.20 -4.88 -6.23
CA ASN A 55 -8.70 -5.66 -5.12
C ASN A 55 -9.09 -7.04 -5.67
N TYR A 56 -8.25 -8.05 -5.45
CA TYR A 56 -8.43 -9.37 -6.05
C TYR A 56 -9.64 -10.14 -5.49
N SER A 57 -10.09 -9.80 -4.28
CA SER A 57 -11.30 -10.37 -3.69
C SER A 57 -11.84 -9.50 -2.56
N ASN A 58 -13.15 -9.49 -2.36
CA ASN A 58 -13.80 -8.91 -1.19
C ASN A 58 -14.27 -9.97 -0.17
N VAL A 59 -13.99 -11.24 -0.42
CA VAL A 59 -14.23 -12.32 0.54
C VAL A 59 -13.16 -12.26 1.63
N CYS A 60 -13.57 -11.95 2.88
CA CYS A 60 -12.61 -11.68 3.96
C CYS A 60 -13.11 -12.21 5.31
N LYS A 61 -12.24 -12.92 6.02
CA LYS A 61 -12.49 -13.44 7.38
C LYS A 61 -12.24 -12.40 8.49
N ALA A 62 -11.56 -11.29 8.20
CA ALA A 62 -11.23 -10.28 9.21
C ALA A 62 -12.44 -9.45 9.67
N MET A 63 -13.42 -9.23 8.80
CA MET A 63 -14.68 -8.51 9.08
C MET A 63 -14.46 -7.15 9.81
N CYS A 64 -13.43 -6.40 9.41
CA CYS A 64 -13.09 -5.11 10.03
C CYS A 64 -14.28 -4.15 10.01
N ALA A 65 -14.55 -3.48 11.12
CA ALA A 65 -15.72 -2.62 11.31
C ALA A 65 -15.76 -1.44 10.31
N PHE A 66 -14.62 -0.89 9.93
CA PHE A 66 -14.51 0.25 9.00
C PHE A 66 -14.45 -0.17 7.52
N CYS A 67 -14.27 -1.46 7.21
CA CYS A 67 -14.06 -1.90 5.83
C CYS A 67 -15.35 -1.82 5.01
N ALA A 68 -15.33 -1.00 3.96
CA ALA A 68 -16.44 -0.87 3.03
C ALA A 68 -16.43 -1.96 1.93
N TYR A 69 -15.33 -2.70 1.77
CA TYR A 69 -15.15 -3.65 0.66
C TYR A 69 -15.61 -5.06 0.95
N HIS A 70 -15.51 -5.52 2.21
CA HIS A 70 -15.77 -6.93 2.48
C HIS A 70 -17.22 -7.32 2.18
N ALA A 71 -17.39 -8.49 1.60
CA ALA A 71 -18.71 -9.04 1.27
C ALA A 71 -19.56 -9.22 2.53
N LYS A 72 -20.71 -8.56 2.57
CA LYS A 72 -21.71 -8.67 3.64
C LYS A 72 -23.00 -9.22 3.07
N ALA A 73 -23.52 -10.27 3.68
CA ALA A 73 -24.76 -10.89 3.28
C ALA A 73 -25.89 -9.84 3.10
N GLY A 74 -26.52 -9.84 1.94
CA GLY A 74 -27.60 -8.90 1.60
C GLY A 74 -27.19 -7.45 1.32
N LYS A 75 -25.88 -7.12 1.37
CA LYS A 75 -25.40 -5.74 1.11
C LYS A 75 -24.39 -5.65 -0.02
N ILE A 76 -23.38 -6.51 -0.01
CA ILE A 76 -22.29 -6.51 -1.00
C ILE A 76 -22.10 -7.93 -1.48
N SER A 77 -22.24 -8.14 -2.80
CA SER A 77 -22.00 -9.44 -3.42
C SER A 77 -20.53 -9.84 -3.32
N PRO A 78 -20.24 -11.11 -2.97
CA PRO A 78 -18.87 -11.61 -2.98
C PRO A 78 -18.35 -11.68 -4.42
N TYR A 79 -17.07 -11.38 -4.59
CA TYR A 79 -16.34 -11.62 -5.83
C TYR A 79 -14.91 -12.07 -5.53
N THR A 80 -14.33 -12.76 -6.49
CA THR A 80 -12.91 -13.13 -6.50
C THR A 80 -12.48 -13.13 -7.96
N LEU A 81 -11.42 -12.36 -8.26
CA LEU A 81 -10.85 -12.30 -9.60
C LEU A 81 -10.00 -13.55 -9.84
N SER A 82 -10.05 -14.06 -11.06
CA SER A 82 -9.09 -15.04 -11.52
C SER A 82 -7.72 -14.43 -11.77
N ASP A 83 -6.68 -15.24 -11.76
CA ASP A 83 -5.32 -14.79 -12.08
C ASP A 83 -5.24 -14.12 -13.45
N ASP A 84 -5.99 -14.62 -14.43
CA ASP A 84 -6.02 -14.07 -15.79
C ASP A 84 -6.69 -12.69 -15.84
N GLU A 85 -7.74 -12.47 -15.04
CA GLU A 85 -8.34 -11.14 -14.88
C GLU A 85 -7.36 -10.17 -14.23
N ILE A 86 -6.62 -10.61 -13.21
CA ILE A 86 -5.57 -9.79 -12.57
C ILE A 86 -4.48 -9.44 -13.59
N LEU A 87 -3.98 -10.41 -14.36
CA LEU A 87 -2.97 -10.18 -15.40
C LEU A 87 -3.46 -9.21 -16.48
N ARG A 88 -4.70 -9.34 -16.92
CA ARG A 88 -5.30 -8.38 -17.86
C ARG A 88 -5.33 -6.97 -17.28
N LEU A 89 -5.69 -6.80 -16.00
CA LEU A 89 -5.67 -5.49 -15.33
C LEU A 89 -4.26 -4.92 -15.19
N CYS A 90 -3.23 -5.77 -15.05
CA CYS A 90 -1.84 -5.34 -15.09
C CYS A 90 -1.47 -4.82 -16.50
N GLY A 91 -1.86 -5.52 -17.55
CA GLY A 91 -1.68 -5.08 -18.94
C GLY A 91 -2.34 -3.73 -19.21
N ASP A 92 -3.61 -3.59 -18.87
CA ASP A 92 -4.35 -2.32 -18.97
C ASP A 92 -3.64 -1.16 -18.23
N ALA A 93 -3.00 -1.46 -17.08
CA ALA A 93 -2.25 -0.46 -16.32
C ALA A 93 -0.98 -0.03 -17.05
N VAL A 94 -0.18 -0.99 -17.53
CA VAL A 94 1.07 -0.73 -18.27
C VAL A 94 0.80 0.04 -19.56
N GLU A 95 -0.22 -0.34 -20.33
CA GLU A 95 -0.63 0.36 -21.57
C GLU A 95 -1.00 1.83 -21.32
N ARG A 96 -1.49 2.16 -20.11
CA ARG A 96 -1.81 3.53 -19.69
C ARG A 96 -0.66 4.26 -19.00
N GLY A 97 0.55 3.73 -19.06
CA GLY A 97 1.73 4.30 -18.41
C GLY A 97 1.79 4.07 -16.91
N GLY A 98 1.04 3.11 -16.38
CA GLY A 98 1.12 2.68 -14.99
C GLY A 98 2.45 2.01 -14.69
N VAL A 99 3.10 2.42 -13.63
CA VAL A 99 4.41 1.88 -13.19
C VAL A 99 4.30 1.05 -11.92
N GLN A 100 3.15 1.08 -11.26
CA GLN A 100 2.92 0.36 -10.01
C GLN A 100 1.56 -0.34 -10.02
N LEU A 101 1.54 -1.56 -9.51
CA LEU A 101 0.32 -2.29 -9.13
C LEU A 101 0.18 -2.28 -7.62
N MET A 102 -0.92 -1.76 -7.09
CA MET A 102 -1.33 -1.99 -5.71
C MET A 102 -2.31 -3.16 -5.69
N LEU A 103 -1.87 -4.31 -5.18
CA LEU A 103 -2.66 -5.53 -5.14
C LEU A 103 -3.01 -5.89 -3.70
N GLN A 104 -4.26 -5.78 -3.35
CA GLN A 104 -4.79 -6.11 -2.03
C GLN A 104 -6.12 -6.86 -2.18
N GLY A 105 -6.50 -7.58 -1.15
CA GLY A 105 -7.81 -8.24 -1.10
C GLY A 105 -8.26 -8.42 0.34
N GLY A 106 -8.91 -9.56 0.59
CA GLY A 106 -9.32 -9.95 1.93
C GLY A 106 -8.51 -11.13 2.44
N LEU A 107 -8.70 -11.48 3.71
CA LEU A 107 -8.24 -12.75 4.27
C LEU A 107 -9.10 -13.88 3.72
N HIS A 108 -8.87 -14.22 2.45
CA HIS A 108 -9.66 -15.19 1.71
C HIS A 108 -9.39 -16.62 2.23
N PRO A 109 -10.40 -17.42 2.50
CA PRO A 109 -10.22 -18.75 3.10
C PRO A 109 -9.43 -19.73 2.23
N ASP A 110 -9.51 -19.60 0.91
CA ASP A 110 -8.91 -20.53 -0.04
C ASP A 110 -7.55 -20.08 -0.57
N PHE A 111 -7.17 -18.82 -0.38
CA PHE A 111 -5.88 -18.32 -0.84
C PHE A 111 -4.77 -18.64 0.17
N ARG A 112 -3.72 -19.23 -0.35
CA ARG A 112 -2.52 -19.65 0.39
C ARG A 112 -1.30 -18.91 -0.12
N LEU A 113 -0.19 -19.03 0.60
CA LEU A 113 1.08 -18.40 0.22
C LEU A 113 1.54 -18.85 -1.17
N GLU A 114 1.35 -20.11 -1.53
CA GLU A 114 1.72 -20.69 -2.82
C GLU A 114 0.96 -20.01 -3.99
N TRP A 115 -0.31 -19.69 -3.78
CA TRP A 115 -1.09 -18.91 -4.75
C TRP A 115 -0.50 -17.50 -4.92
N ALA A 116 -0.20 -16.82 -3.81
CA ALA A 116 0.37 -15.47 -3.84
C ALA A 116 1.71 -15.46 -4.59
N GLU A 117 2.61 -16.40 -4.28
CA GLU A 117 3.89 -16.55 -4.99
C GLU A 117 3.72 -16.84 -6.48
N GLY A 118 2.80 -17.75 -6.82
CA GLY A 118 2.51 -18.11 -8.21
C GLY A 118 2.01 -16.90 -9.00
N LEU A 119 1.07 -16.14 -8.45
CA LEU A 119 0.54 -14.93 -9.06
C LEU A 119 1.63 -13.88 -9.28
N LEU A 120 2.46 -13.59 -8.25
CA LEU A 120 3.54 -12.60 -8.37
C LEU A 120 4.54 -12.99 -9.46
N ARG A 121 4.96 -14.26 -9.51
CA ARG A 121 5.86 -14.75 -10.56
C ARG A 121 5.27 -14.61 -11.96
N ARG A 122 3.96 -14.89 -12.12
CA ARG A 122 3.26 -14.70 -13.40
C ARG A 122 3.21 -13.24 -13.81
N ILE A 123 2.93 -12.33 -12.86
CA ILE A 123 2.90 -10.88 -13.13
C ILE A 123 4.31 -10.41 -13.54
N LYS A 124 5.33 -10.75 -12.77
CA LYS A 124 6.72 -10.36 -13.10
C LYS A 124 7.24 -10.96 -14.40
N ALA A 125 6.82 -12.16 -14.76
CA ALA A 125 7.17 -12.76 -16.05
C ALA A 125 6.54 -12.00 -17.22
N ALA A 126 5.32 -11.48 -17.08
CA ALA A 126 4.62 -10.74 -18.13
C ALA A 126 4.99 -9.24 -18.13
N TYR A 127 5.24 -8.66 -16.97
CA TYR A 127 5.46 -7.23 -16.76
C TYR A 127 6.62 -7.01 -15.77
N PRO A 128 7.88 -7.27 -16.14
CA PRO A 128 9.03 -7.26 -15.23
C PRO A 128 9.27 -5.89 -14.56
N GLU A 129 8.99 -4.80 -15.26
CA GLU A 129 9.18 -3.42 -14.77
C GLU A 129 8.05 -2.93 -13.86
N LEU A 130 6.91 -3.62 -13.81
CA LEU A 130 5.80 -3.21 -12.98
C LEU A 130 6.14 -3.39 -11.50
N TRP A 131 6.16 -2.29 -10.73
CA TRP A 131 6.39 -2.33 -9.30
C TRP A 131 5.21 -2.95 -8.56
N LEU A 132 5.44 -4.04 -7.85
CA LEU A 132 4.41 -4.78 -7.14
C LEU A 132 4.34 -4.34 -5.68
N HIS A 133 3.39 -3.45 -5.37
CA HIS A 133 3.04 -3.01 -4.02
C HIS A 133 1.88 -3.85 -3.52
N VAL A 134 2.16 -4.93 -2.79
CA VAL A 134 1.23 -6.06 -2.66
C VAL A 134 1.08 -6.54 -1.23
N PHE A 135 -0.12 -7.01 -0.95
CA PHE A 135 -0.55 -7.66 0.29
C PHE A 135 -0.31 -6.81 1.55
N SER A 136 -1.37 -6.54 2.28
CA SER A 136 -1.29 -5.86 3.57
C SER A 136 -0.59 -6.72 4.63
N PRO A 137 -0.09 -6.13 5.73
CA PRO A 137 0.47 -6.89 6.84
C PRO A 137 -0.47 -7.98 7.37
N SER A 138 -1.79 -7.73 7.35
CA SER A 138 -2.80 -8.71 7.75
C SER A 138 -2.84 -9.92 6.82
N GLU A 139 -2.72 -9.71 5.51
CA GLU A 139 -2.67 -10.78 4.50
C GLU A 139 -1.37 -11.59 4.64
N ILE A 140 -0.25 -10.93 4.89
CA ILE A 140 1.04 -11.61 5.13
C ILE A 140 0.97 -12.51 6.37
N VAL A 141 0.39 -12.02 7.46
CA VAL A 141 0.16 -12.81 8.67
C VAL A 141 -0.78 -14.00 8.39
N TRP A 142 -1.81 -13.79 7.56
CA TRP A 142 -2.73 -14.85 7.14
C TRP A 142 -2.01 -15.96 6.36
N PHE A 143 -1.20 -15.58 5.38
CA PHE A 143 -0.40 -16.52 4.59
C PHE A 143 0.62 -17.26 5.45
N ALA A 144 1.36 -16.55 6.31
CA ALA A 144 2.34 -17.16 7.21
C ALA A 144 1.71 -18.21 8.13
N ARG A 145 0.55 -17.89 8.74
CA ARG A 145 -0.21 -18.82 9.59
C ARG A 145 -0.72 -20.03 8.80
N GLY A 146 -1.26 -19.80 7.60
CA GLY A 146 -1.75 -20.85 6.72
C GLY A 146 -0.65 -21.82 6.28
N ALA A 147 0.57 -21.32 6.10
CA ALA A 147 1.75 -22.09 5.71
C ALA A 147 2.52 -22.68 6.92
N GLY A 148 2.18 -22.32 8.16
CA GLY A 148 2.89 -22.77 9.36
C GLY A 148 4.33 -22.29 9.48
N ILE A 149 4.65 -21.09 8.96
CA ILE A 149 5.99 -20.50 8.94
C ILE A 149 6.05 -19.16 9.69
N ALA A 150 7.27 -18.69 10.00
CA ALA A 150 7.47 -17.37 10.57
C ALA A 150 7.09 -16.26 9.56
N ILE A 151 6.61 -15.11 10.07
CA ILE A 151 6.26 -13.94 9.22
C ILE A 151 7.44 -13.50 8.38
N ALA A 152 8.65 -13.48 8.96
CA ALA A 152 9.88 -13.10 8.24
C ALA A 152 10.16 -14.03 7.04
N ASP A 153 9.89 -15.33 7.17
CA ASP A 153 10.04 -16.29 6.08
C ASP A 153 8.98 -16.08 4.99
N CYS A 154 7.75 -15.78 5.38
CA CYS A 154 6.68 -15.42 4.45
C CYS A 154 7.05 -14.17 3.64
N VAL A 155 7.52 -13.10 4.30
CA VAL A 155 7.96 -11.87 3.63
C VAL A 155 9.11 -12.16 2.65
N ARG A 156 10.09 -12.97 3.05
CA ARG A 156 11.21 -13.37 2.18
C ARG A 156 10.71 -14.11 0.94
N ARG A 157 9.83 -15.09 1.11
CA ARG A 157 9.25 -15.87 0.01
C ARG A 157 8.45 -14.98 -0.96
N LEU A 158 7.65 -14.04 -0.45
CA LEU A 158 6.92 -13.07 -1.29
C LEU A 158 7.86 -12.14 -2.05
N LYS A 159 8.94 -11.67 -1.40
CA LYS A 159 9.99 -10.88 -2.06
C LYS A 159 10.65 -11.66 -3.18
N ASP A 160 11.05 -12.91 -2.93
CA ASP A 160 11.68 -13.80 -3.91
C ASP A 160 10.72 -14.14 -5.07
N ALA A 161 9.42 -14.07 -4.84
CA ALA A 161 8.39 -14.22 -5.87
C ALA A 161 8.13 -12.94 -6.67
N GLY A 162 8.65 -11.78 -6.25
CA GLY A 162 8.55 -10.52 -6.98
C GLY A 162 7.80 -9.39 -6.27
N ALA A 163 7.45 -9.51 -4.99
CA ALA A 163 6.91 -8.38 -4.23
C ALA A 163 8.00 -7.32 -4.02
N ASP A 164 7.74 -6.08 -4.43
CA ASP A 164 8.69 -4.96 -4.29
C ASP A 164 8.45 -4.17 -3.01
N SER A 165 7.21 -4.07 -2.56
CA SER A 165 6.84 -3.37 -1.32
C SER A 165 5.50 -3.83 -0.77
N VAL A 166 5.22 -3.46 0.47
CA VAL A 166 4.01 -3.80 1.21
C VAL A 166 3.26 -2.52 1.58
N PRO A 167 1.94 -2.42 1.28
CA PRO A 167 1.11 -1.33 1.77
C PRO A 167 0.87 -1.46 3.28
N GLY A 168 0.87 -0.31 4.01
CA GLY A 168 0.58 -0.31 5.44
C GLY A 168 1.01 0.93 6.17
#